data_fc40dac7941612f0644cf46bbb6288a4
#
_entry.id   fc40dac7941612f0644cf46bbb6288a4
#
_cell.length_a   1.000
_cell.length_b   1.000
_cell.length_c   1.000
_cell.angle_alpha   90.00
_cell.angle_beta   90.00
_cell.angle_gamma   90.00
#
_symmetry.space_group_name_H-M   'P 1'
#
loop_
_entity.id
_entity.type
_entity.pdbx_description
1 polymer ?
#
loop_
_entity_poly.entity_id
_entity_poly.type
_entity_poly.pdbx_seq_one_letter_code
_entity_poly.pdbx_strand_id
1 'polypeptide(L)'
;MTTTTPEIAQFDRCDPRLLASLTRFGAAMVSDAMERFGALDAEIRAQWPTARLVGNAFTVWTRSGDNLAIHQALDVVAPGDVLVVNGSGDKNRALIGEMIGIKAKARGVAGFVLDGAARDIDALRELDMPVFARASTPAGPYKHGPFRLLEPTAVGGVCVSPGDAVIADRDGVTVVGRTKLAATVEKATQIEEQEVTKRVANAKPIR
;
A
#
# COMPACT_ATOMS: atom_id res chain seq x y z
N MET A 1 17.75 -6.94 31.36
CA MET A 1 17.42 -6.00 30.26
C MET A 1 15.90 -5.98 30.13
N THR A 2 15.27 -4.93 30.63
CA THR A 2 13.81 -4.73 30.49
C THR A 2 13.52 -4.46 29.02
N THR A 3 12.98 -5.43 28.31
CA THR A 3 12.46 -5.23 26.95
C THR A 3 11.16 -4.41 27.08
N THR A 4 11.28 -3.09 27.06
CA THR A 4 10.14 -2.22 26.82
C THR A 4 9.60 -2.55 25.43
N THR A 5 8.35 -3.01 25.39
CA THR A 5 7.65 -3.16 24.10
C THR A 5 7.65 -1.79 23.43
N PRO A 6 8.08 -1.68 22.16
CA PRO A 6 8.04 -0.40 21.46
C PRO A 6 6.62 0.16 21.46
N GLU A 7 6.47 1.44 21.79
CA GLU A 7 5.18 2.10 21.75
C GLU A 7 4.72 2.22 20.29
N ILE A 8 3.46 1.82 20.01
CA ILE A 8 2.87 1.95 18.67
C ILE A 8 2.75 3.44 18.33
N ALA A 9 3.20 3.81 17.15
CA ALA A 9 3.13 5.20 16.68
C ALA A 9 1.68 5.70 16.61
N GLN A 10 1.44 6.84 17.24
CA GLN A 10 0.12 7.46 17.31
C GLN A 10 -0.07 8.40 16.13
N PHE A 11 -1.07 8.14 15.31
CA PHE A 11 -1.60 9.02 14.26
C PHE A 11 -3.04 8.62 13.95
N ASP A 12 -3.80 9.52 13.36
CA ASP A 12 -5.20 9.25 13.02
C ASP A 12 -5.30 8.22 11.91
N ARG A 13 -5.98 7.11 12.16
CA ARG A 13 -6.31 6.07 11.18
C ARG A 13 -7.73 6.23 10.67
N CYS A 14 -8.05 5.62 9.55
CA CYS A 14 -9.40 5.53 9.01
C CYS A 14 -10.35 4.77 9.95
N ASP A 15 -11.64 5.07 9.88
CA ASP A 15 -12.66 4.23 10.51
C ASP A 15 -12.53 2.79 9.99
N PRO A 16 -12.36 1.79 10.88
CA PRO A 16 -12.13 0.41 10.46
C PRO A 16 -13.25 -0.19 9.61
N ARG A 17 -14.51 0.25 9.80
CA ARG A 17 -15.66 -0.23 9.02
C ARG A 17 -15.62 0.30 7.59
N LEU A 18 -15.30 1.59 7.44
CA LEU A 18 -15.13 2.20 6.11
C LEU A 18 -13.93 1.60 5.38
N LEU A 19 -12.81 1.41 6.08
CA LEU A 19 -11.62 0.80 5.50
C LEU A 19 -11.92 -0.64 5.03
N ALA A 20 -12.58 -1.44 5.87
CA ALA A 20 -12.98 -2.80 5.51
C ALA A 20 -13.92 -2.85 4.30
N SER A 21 -14.80 -1.85 4.12
CA SER A 21 -15.70 -1.80 2.98
C SER A 21 -14.97 -1.66 1.64
N LEU A 22 -13.74 -1.13 1.61
CA LEU A 22 -12.95 -1.05 0.39
C LEU A 22 -12.60 -2.43 -0.18
N THR A 23 -12.57 -3.49 0.63
CA THR A 23 -12.21 -4.85 0.18
C THR A 23 -13.16 -5.41 -0.89
N ARG A 24 -14.40 -4.90 -0.97
CA ARG A 24 -15.38 -5.31 -1.99
C ARG A 24 -15.15 -4.62 -3.34
N PHE A 25 -14.44 -3.50 -3.36
CA PHE A 25 -14.12 -2.76 -4.56
C PHE A 25 -12.73 -3.14 -5.08
N GLY A 26 -12.45 -2.91 -6.35
CA GLY A 26 -11.10 -2.93 -6.90
C GLY A 26 -10.45 -1.55 -6.83
N ALA A 27 -9.12 -1.49 -6.95
CA ALA A 27 -8.38 -0.23 -6.97
C ALA A 27 -8.87 0.72 -8.08
N ALA A 28 -9.23 0.18 -9.25
CA ALA A 28 -9.77 0.94 -10.38
C ALA A 28 -11.11 1.61 -10.06
N MET A 29 -12.05 0.89 -9.43
CA MET A 29 -13.35 1.46 -9.04
C MET A 29 -13.22 2.56 -8.00
N VAL A 30 -12.32 2.39 -7.03
CA VAL A 30 -12.02 3.42 -6.03
C VAL A 30 -11.39 4.65 -6.68
N SER A 31 -10.49 4.46 -7.65
CA SER A 31 -9.93 5.55 -8.45
C SER A 31 -11.03 6.30 -9.23
N ASP A 32 -11.96 5.58 -9.87
CA ASP A 32 -13.08 6.21 -10.58
C ASP A 32 -14.00 7.01 -9.65
N ALA A 33 -14.25 6.50 -8.43
CA ALA A 33 -14.99 7.23 -7.40
C ALA A 33 -14.32 8.54 -6.97
N MET A 34 -13.00 8.66 -7.19
CA MET A 34 -12.19 9.83 -6.93
C MET A 34 -11.87 10.65 -8.19
N GLU A 35 -12.66 10.53 -9.26
CA GLU A 35 -12.42 11.22 -10.54
C GLU A 35 -11.05 10.89 -11.15
N ARG A 36 -10.54 9.68 -10.90
CA ARG A 36 -9.23 9.13 -11.31
C ARG A 36 -8.02 9.79 -10.64
N PHE A 37 -8.22 10.58 -9.60
CA PHE A 37 -7.14 11.02 -8.72
C PHE A 37 -6.80 9.93 -7.70
N GLY A 38 -5.55 9.96 -7.19
CA GLY A 38 -5.09 9.03 -6.15
C GLY A 38 -4.53 7.70 -6.66
N ALA A 39 -4.64 7.39 -7.96
CA ALA A 39 -3.93 6.26 -8.55
C ALA A 39 -2.42 6.57 -8.65
N LEU A 40 -1.59 5.66 -8.13
CA LEU A 40 -0.15 5.76 -8.21
C LEU A 40 0.33 5.43 -9.64
N ASP A 41 1.57 5.83 -9.92
CA ASP A 41 2.29 5.47 -11.15
C ASP A 41 2.16 3.96 -11.44
N ALA A 42 1.77 3.62 -12.66
CA ALA A 42 1.53 2.26 -13.13
C ALA A 42 2.76 1.33 -13.06
N GLU A 43 3.97 1.88 -12.87
CA GLU A 43 5.14 1.07 -12.58
C GLU A 43 5.09 0.44 -11.18
N ILE A 44 4.38 1.05 -10.20
CA ILE A 44 4.19 0.47 -8.86
C ILE A 44 3.07 -0.55 -8.94
N ARG A 45 3.43 -1.81 -9.15
CA ARG A 45 2.50 -2.90 -9.41
C ARG A 45 2.70 -4.09 -8.47
N ALA A 46 1.67 -4.93 -8.41
CA ALA A 46 1.71 -6.20 -7.71
C ALA A 46 2.91 -7.05 -8.14
N GLN A 47 3.69 -7.55 -7.19
CA GLN A 47 4.84 -8.40 -7.49
C GLN A 47 4.43 -9.85 -7.83
N TRP A 48 3.17 -10.21 -7.58
CA TRP A 48 2.51 -11.42 -8.11
C TRP A 48 1.03 -11.17 -8.35
N PRO A 49 0.38 -11.92 -9.26
CA PRO A 49 -0.97 -11.59 -9.76
C PRO A 49 -2.09 -11.57 -8.72
N THR A 50 -1.94 -12.28 -7.61
CA THR A 50 -2.96 -12.40 -6.56
C THR A 50 -2.73 -11.48 -5.38
N ALA A 51 -1.64 -10.69 -5.39
CA ALA A 51 -1.37 -9.74 -4.32
C ALA A 51 -2.49 -8.70 -4.22
N ARG A 52 -3.03 -8.53 -3.02
CA ARG A 52 -4.04 -7.53 -2.70
C ARG A 52 -3.79 -6.99 -1.31
N LEU A 53 -4.06 -5.72 -1.09
CA LEU A 53 -4.05 -5.13 0.25
C LEU A 53 -5.08 -4.02 0.38
N VAL A 54 -5.54 -3.84 1.61
CA VAL A 54 -6.26 -2.66 2.09
C VAL A 54 -5.72 -2.35 3.49
N GLY A 55 -5.43 -1.08 3.77
CA GLY A 55 -4.94 -0.67 5.08
C GLY A 55 -4.73 0.82 5.21
N ASN A 56 -4.24 1.26 6.38
CA ASN A 56 -3.87 2.64 6.61
C ASN A 56 -2.42 2.89 6.19
N ALA A 57 -2.15 4.00 5.52
CA ALA A 57 -0.80 4.38 5.15
C ALA A 57 0.06 4.70 6.37
N PHE A 58 1.11 3.94 6.59
CA PHE A 58 2.24 4.31 7.42
C PHE A 58 3.33 4.83 6.49
N THR A 59 3.51 6.13 6.42
CA THR A 59 4.41 6.76 5.47
C THR A 59 5.87 6.69 5.90
N VAL A 60 6.72 6.33 4.95
CA VAL A 60 8.17 6.20 5.12
C VAL A 60 8.85 6.93 3.98
N TRP A 61 9.71 7.89 4.28
CA TRP A 61 10.58 8.50 3.29
C TRP A 61 12.02 8.15 3.62
N THR A 62 12.67 7.43 2.72
CA THR A 62 14.05 6.98 2.89
C THR A 62 14.94 7.46 1.76
N ARG A 63 16.24 7.53 2.04
CA ARG A 63 17.26 7.71 1.02
C ARG A 63 17.18 6.58 0.00
N SER A 64 17.44 6.88 -1.28
CA SER A 64 17.52 5.89 -2.36
C SER A 64 18.40 4.69 -1.96
N GLY A 65 17.84 3.48 -2.12
CA GLY A 65 18.53 2.23 -1.81
C GLY A 65 18.82 1.96 -0.34
N ASP A 66 18.22 2.71 0.60
CA ASP A 66 18.43 2.53 2.06
C ASP A 66 17.15 2.05 2.74
N ASN A 67 17.25 1.11 3.67
CA ASN A 67 16.08 0.56 4.36
C ASN A 67 16.10 0.69 5.89
N LEU A 68 16.97 1.52 6.45
CA LEU A 68 16.99 1.76 7.89
C LEU A 68 15.61 2.24 8.38
N ALA A 69 14.97 3.14 7.61
CA ALA A 69 13.63 3.64 7.88
C ALA A 69 12.59 2.54 8.06
N ILE A 70 12.61 1.52 7.19
CA ILE A 70 11.66 0.40 7.22
C ILE A 70 11.87 -0.43 8.49
N HIS A 71 13.13 -0.66 8.90
CA HIS A 71 13.42 -1.35 10.15
C HIS A 71 12.84 -0.58 11.36
N GLN A 72 13.00 0.75 11.40
CA GLN A 72 12.48 1.60 12.47
C GLN A 72 10.94 1.65 12.43
N ALA A 73 10.33 1.77 11.24
CA ALA A 73 8.87 1.73 11.09
C ALA A 73 8.28 0.45 11.65
N LEU A 74 8.88 -0.72 11.37
CA LEU A 74 8.43 -2.02 11.85
C LEU A 74 8.51 -2.18 13.38
N ASP A 75 9.21 -1.32 14.09
CA ASP A 75 9.23 -1.34 15.56
C ASP A 75 8.01 -0.64 16.17
N VAL A 76 7.36 0.28 15.42
CA VAL A 76 6.28 1.14 15.92
C VAL A 76 4.97 1.04 15.12
N VAL A 77 4.91 0.24 14.06
CA VAL A 77 3.73 0.02 13.21
C VAL A 77 2.62 -0.71 13.98
N ALA A 78 1.36 -0.43 13.65
CA ALA A 78 0.21 -1.15 14.16
C ALA A 78 -0.29 -2.22 13.16
N PRO A 79 -0.99 -3.27 13.65
CA PRO A 79 -1.69 -4.20 12.77
C PRO A 79 -2.66 -3.48 11.82
N GLY A 80 -2.66 -3.90 10.55
CA GLY A 80 -3.49 -3.29 9.50
C GLY A 80 -2.87 -2.06 8.82
N ASP A 81 -1.71 -1.58 9.27
CA ASP A 81 -0.98 -0.54 8.54
C ASP A 81 -0.32 -1.11 7.27
N VAL A 82 -0.24 -0.28 6.24
CA VAL A 82 0.52 -0.51 5.00
C VAL A 82 1.74 0.39 5.02
N LEU A 83 2.94 -0.16 4.89
CA LEU A 83 4.13 0.66 4.74
C LEU A 83 4.17 1.25 3.33
N VAL A 84 3.95 2.55 3.23
CA VAL A 84 4.01 3.31 1.98
C VAL A 84 5.34 4.05 1.93
N VAL A 85 6.25 3.55 1.09
CA VAL A 85 7.67 3.90 1.13
C VAL A 85 8.06 4.72 -0.09
N ASN A 86 8.46 5.96 0.13
CA ASN A 86 9.18 6.74 -0.86
C ASN A 86 10.67 6.33 -0.83
N GLY A 87 11.09 5.54 -1.82
CA GLY A 87 12.47 5.15 -2.08
C GLY A 87 13.09 5.91 -3.26
N SER A 88 12.48 7.04 -3.65
CA SER A 88 12.94 7.90 -4.75
C SER A 88 12.98 7.19 -6.12
N GLY A 89 12.12 6.19 -6.32
CA GLY A 89 12.03 5.44 -7.58
C GLY A 89 13.23 4.52 -7.86
N ASP A 90 14.10 4.28 -6.90
CA ASP A 90 15.31 3.46 -7.10
C ASP A 90 14.96 1.99 -7.36
N LYS A 91 15.27 1.51 -8.57
CA LYS A 91 15.05 0.12 -9.00
C LYS A 91 16.28 -0.76 -8.80
N ASN A 92 17.41 -0.21 -8.38
CA ASN A 92 18.70 -0.90 -8.38
C ASN A 92 19.02 -1.56 -7.04
N ARG A 93 18.29 -1.19 -5.95
CA ARG A 93 18.46 -1.76 -4.63
C ARG A 93 17.12 -2.10 -4.01
N ALA A 94 16.99 -3.36 -3.58
CA ALA A 94 15.79 -3.84 -2.90
C ALA A 94 15.69 -3.22 -1.50
N LEU A 95 14.57 -2.57 -1.21
CA LEU A 95 14.28 -2.00 0.11
C LEU A 95 13.83 -3.08 1.10
N ILE A 96 13.15 -4.11 0.62
CA ILE A 96 12.66 -5.24 1.42
C ILE A 96 13.00 -6.58 0.76
N GLY A 97 12.96 -7.63 1.56
CA GLY A 97 13.02 -9.03 1.17
C GLY A 97 12.39 -9.89 2.26
N GLU A 98 12.61 -11.21 2.20
CA GLU A 98 12.01 -12.22 3.08
C GLU A 98 12.09 -11.85 4.58
N MET A 99 13.27 -11.49 5.09
CA MET A 99 13.48 -11.22 6.52
C MET A 99 12.63 -10.02 7.03
N ILE A 100 12.45 -9.00 6.19
CA ILE A 100 11.55 -7.87 6.49
C ILE A 100 10.10 -8.33 6.40
N GLY A 101 9.76 -9.16 5.41
CA GLY A 101 8.43 -9.76 5.27
C GLY A 101 8.02 -10.56 6.50
N ILE A 102 8.90 -11.41 7.03
CA ILE A 102 8.66 -12.18 8.27
C ILE A 102 8.38 -11.23 9.45
N LYS A 103 9.22 -10.20 9.64
CA LYS A 103 9.03 -9.22 10.72
C LYS A 103 7.71 -8.46 10.56
N ALA A 104 7.38 -8.04 9.34
CA ALA A 104 6.14 -7.33 9.03
C ALA A 104 4.90 -8.20 9.30
N LYS A 105 4.93 -9.48 8.88
CA LYS A 105 3.85 -10.44 9.15
C LYS A 105 3.62 -10.62 10.64
N ALA A 106 4.69 -10.77 11.42
CA ALA A 106 4.60 -10.89 12.88
C ALA A 106 4.04 -9.64 13.57
N ARG A 107 4.13 -8.47 12.93
CA ARG A 107 3.57 -7.19 13.40
C ARG A 107 2.16 -6.91 12.86
N GLY A 108 1.61 -7.80 12.04
CA GLY A 108 0.28 -7.63 11.45
C GLY A 108 0.21 -6.56 10.35
N VAL A 109 1.34 -6.20 9.74
CA VAL A 109 1.39 -5.28 8.59
C VAL A 109 0.56 -5.87 7.45
N ALA A 110 -0.29 -5.04 6.83
CA ALA A 110 -1.17 -5.46 5.73
C ALA A 110 -0.40 -5.64 4.40
N GLY A 111 0.74 -4.97 4.24
CA GLY A 111 1.58 -5.08 3.05
C GLY A 111 2.48 -3.87 2.83
N PHE A 112 3.10 -3.85 1.66
CA PHE A 112 4.07 -2.82 1.27
C PHE A 112 3.71 -2.19 -0.06
N VAL A 113 3.83 -0.85 -0.14
CA VAL A 113 3.81 -0.06 -1.38
C VAL A 113 5.14 0.67 -1.47
N LEU A 114 5.96 0.33 -2.47
CA LEU A 114 7.34 0.78 -2.58
C LEU A 114 7.55 1.59 -3.85
N ASP A 115 7.84 2.86 -3.70
CA ASP A 115 8.44 3.65 -4.77
C ASP A 115 9.93 3.31 -4.89
N GLY A 116 10.19 2.06 -5.25
CA GLY A 116 11.48 1.41 -5.23
C GLY A 116 11.40 -0.06 -5.61
N ALA A 117 12.40 -0.87 -5.25
CA ALA A 117 12.46 -2.29 -5.56
C ALA A 117 12.33 -3.19 -4.33
N ALA A 118 11.96 -4.46 -4.58
CA ALA A 118 11.95 -5.56 -3.61
C ALA A 118 12.86 -6.71 -4.07
N ARG A 119 13.05 -7.72 -3.22
CA ARG A 119 13.69 -9.00 -3.54
C ARG A 119 12.98 -10.16 -2.83
N ASP A 120 13.42 -11.38 -3.07
CA ASP A 120 12.89 -12.60 -2.45
C ASP A 120 11.37 -12.73 -2.67
N ILE A 121 10.91 -12.43 -3.90
CA ILE A 121 9.48 -12.28 -4.23
C ILE A 121 8.69 -13.57 -3.97
N ASP A 122 9.26 -14.74 -4.29
CA ASP A 122 8.60 -16.02 -4.05
C ASP A 122 8.40 -16.29 -2.55
N ALA A 123 9.40 -15.99 -1.71
CA ALA A 123 9.29 -16.11 -0.26
C ALA A 123 8.24 -15.13 0.31
N LEU A 124 8.21 -13.90 -0.17
CA LEU A 124 7.18 -12.92 0.23
C LEU A 124 5.76 -13.37 -0.16
N ARG A 125 5.62 -14.00 -1.33
CA ARG A 125 4.36 -14.61 -1.76
C ARG A 125 3.95 -15.78 -0.87
N GLU A 126 4.87 -16.69 -0.53
CA GLU A 126 4.61 -17.82 0.37
C GLU A 126 4.22 -17.35 1.78
N LEU A 127 4.80 -16.25 2.26
CA LEU A 127 4.41 -15.57 3.49
C LEU A 127 3.03 -14.90 3.40
N ASP A 128 2.42 -14.81 2.21
CA ASP A 128 1.23 -13.99 1.97
C ASP A 128 1.42 -12.55 2.53
N MET A 129 2.54 -11.91 2.13
CA MET A 129 2.88 -10.53 2.49
C MET A 129 2.82 -9.66 1.23
N PRO A 130 1.68 -9.01 0.93
CA PRO A 130 1.47 -8.28 -0.31
C PRO A 130 2.52 -7.19 -0.55
N VAL A 131 3.09 -7.16 -1.76
CA VAL A 131 4.10 -6.19 -2.17
C VAL A 131 3.73 -5.58 -3.51
N PHE A 132 3.70 -4.26 -3.55
CA PHE A 132 3.57 -3.43 -4.74
C PHE A 132 4.84 -2.60 -4.88
N ALA A 133 5.57 -2.76 -5.97
CA ALA A 133 6.88 -2.15 -6.17
C ALA A 133 7.13 -1.86 -7.65
N ARG A 134 8.08 -0.95 -7.93
CA ARG A 134 8.51 -0.64 -9.31
C ARG A 134 9.29 -1.76 -9.96
N ALA A 135 10.02 -2.56 -9.16
CA ALA A 135 10.89 -3.61 -9.68
C ALA A 135 11.22 -4.66 -8.63
N SER A 136 11.82 -5.76 -9.08
CA SER A 136 12.59 -6.67 -8.25
C SER A 136 14.05 -6.67 -8.66
N THR A 137 14.97 -6.78 -7.68
CA THR A 137 16.43 -6.84 -7.91
C THR A 137 17.11 -7.61 -6.78
N PRO A 138 18.15 -8.41 -7.05
CA PRO A 138 18.87 -9.13 -6.01
C PRO A 138 19.77 -8.25 -5.15
N ALA A 139 20.10 -7.01 -5.60
CA ALA A 139 20.98 -6.12 -4.86
C ALA A 139 20.34 -5.65 -3.56
N GLY A 140 21.03 -5.89 -2.44
CA GLY A 140 20.56 -5.50 -1.11
C GLY A 140 20.70 -4.01 -0.82
N PRO A 141 20.00 -3.51 0.22
CA PRO A 141 19.99 -2.11 0.59
C PRO A 141 21.18 -1.69 1.45
N TYR A 142 21.37 -0.37 1.56
CA TYR A 142 22.13 0.25 2.64
C TYR A 142 21.27 0.38 3.91
N LYS A 143 21.92 0.77 5.05
CA LYS A 143 21.27 0.96 6.37
C LYS A 143 21.87 2.14 7.12
N HIS A 144 21.91 3.32 6.49
CA HIS A 144 22.62 4.48 7.03
C HIS A 144 21.72 5.72 7.15
N GLY A 145 20.51 5.71 6.53
CA GLY A 145 19.66 6.90 6.45
C GLY A 145 20.29 8.02 5.59
N PRO A 146 19.80 9.27 5.69
CA PRO A 146 18.71 9.74 6.56
C PRO A 146 17.33 9.27 6.12
N PHE A 147 16.32 9.48 6.97
CA PHE A 147 14.94 9.13 6.70
C PHE A 147 13.94 10.01 7.46
N ARG A 148 12.64 9.90 7.09
CA ARG A 148 11.49 10.47 7.79
C ARG A 148 10.41 9.40 7.94
N LEU A 149 9.70 9.40 9.06
CA LEU A 149 8.55 8.56 9.33
C LEU A 149 7.35 9.44 9.65
N LEU A 150 6.16 9.01 9.20
CA LEU A 150 4.89 9.66 9.50
C LEU A 150 4.82 11.14 9.08
N GLU A 151 5.55 11.50 8.05
CA GLU A 151 5.41 12.78 7.35
C GLU A 151 4.72 12.53 5.99
N PRO A 152 3.93 13.48 5.47
CA PRO A 152 3.43 13.39 4.11
C PRO A 152 4.57 13.21 3.12
N THR A 153 4.41 12.27 2.19
CA THR A 153 5.46 11.99 1.20
C THR A 153 4.85 11.67 -0.17
N ALA A 154 5.59 11.91 -1.24
CA ALA A 154 5.17 11.56 -2.58
C ALA A 154 5.58 10.11 -2.91
N VAL A 155 4.61 9.29 -3.35
CA VAL A 155 4.84 7.92 -3.80
C VAL A 155 4.09 7.74 -5.13
N GLY A 156 4.81 7.36 -6.18
CA GLY A 156 4.20 7.18 -7.49
C GLY A 156 3.43 8.40 -8.01
N GLY A 157 3.93 9.63 -7.73
CA GLY A 157 3.30 10.88 -8.15
C GLY A 157 2.13 11.37 -7.29
N VAL A 158 1.74 10.62 -6.25
CA VAL A 158 0.65 10.98 -5.34
C VAL A 158 1.22 11.36 -3.97
N CYS A 159 0.74 12.47 -3.40
CA CYS A 159 1.04 12.82 -2.02
C CYS A 159 0.22 11.92 -1.08
N VAL A 160 0.91 11.19 -0.23
CA VAL A 160 0.31 10.27 0.76
C VAL A 160 0.59 10.80 2.15
N SER A 161 -0.44 10.93 2.96
CA SER A 161 -0.35 11.34 4.36
C SER A 161 -0.51 10.12 5.29
N PRO A 162 0.08 10.16 6.50
CA PRO A 162 -0.18 9.14 7.50
C PRO A 162 -1.69 8.97 7.73
N GLY A 163 -2.16 7.72 7.73
CA GLY A 163 -3.56 7.39 7.95
C GLY A 163 -4.46 7.46 6.72
N ASP A 164 -3.97 7.85 5.56
CA ASP A 164 -4.72 7.71 4.31
C ASP A 164 -5.05 6.23 4.05
N ALA A 165 -6.21 5.97 3.44
CA ALA A 165 -6.56 4.60 3.06
C ALA A 165 -5.81 4.19 1.78
N VAL A 166 -5.26 2.99 1.79
CA VAL A 166 -4.58 2.40 0.64
C VAL A 166 -5.36 1.16 0.21
N ILE A 167 -5.68 1.07 -1.06
CA ILE A 167 -6.20 -0.14 -1.71
C ILE A 167 -5.32 -0.49 -2.89
N ALA A 168 -4.98 -1.76 -3.01
CA ALA A 168 -4.16 -2.22 -4.12
C ALA A 168 -4.53 -3.64 -4.56
N ASP A 169 -4.49 -3.85 -5.86
CA ASP A 169 -4.73 -5.12 -6.51
C ASP A 169 -3.90 -5.23 -7.81
N ARG A 170 -4.28 -6.15 -8.70
CA ARG A 170 -3.57 -6.37 -9.96
C ARG A 170 -3.47 -5.12 -10.86
N ASP A 171 -4.45 -4.23 -10.78
CA ASP A 171 -4.51 -3.03 -11.61
C ASP A 171 -3.56 -1.92 -11.11
N GLY A 172 -3.15 -2.00 -9.84
CA GLY A 172 -2.22 -1.04 -9.22
C GLY A 172 -2.64 -0.62 -7.83
N VAL A 173 -2.26 0.58 -7.45
CA VAL A 173 -2.46 1.14 -6.11
C VAL A 173 -3.25 2.44 -6.21
N THR A 174 -4.28 2.57 -5.38
CA THR A 174 -5.04 3.81 -5.20
C THR A 174 -4.99 4.25 -3.74
N VAL A 175 -4.74 5.53 -3.50
CA VAL A 175 -4.70 6.15 -2.16
C VAL A 175 -5.87 7.10 -2.03
N VAL A 176 -6.60 6.97 -0.93
CA VAL A 176 -7.77 7.81 -0.58
C VAL A 176 -7.43 8.61 0.65
N GLY A 177 -7.47 9.92 0.56
CA GLY A 177 -7.28 10.78 1.72
C GLY A 177 -8.26 10.42 2.85
N ARG A 178 -7.76 10.25 4.07
CA ARG A 178 -8.54 9.78 5.22
C ARG A 178 -9.88 10.50 5.38
N THR A 179 -9.88 11.83 5.23
CA THR A 179 -11.10 12.65 5.37
C THR A 179 -12.09 12.50 4.22
N LYS A 180 -11.66 11.92 3.09
CA LYS A 180 -12.49 11.68 1.90
C LYS A 180 -13.03 10.25 1.83
N LEU A 181 -12.58 9.35 2.72
CA LEU A 181 -12.87 7.92 2.62
C LEU A 181 -14.39 7.63 2.62
N ALA A 182 -15.16 8.25 3.51
CA ALA A 182 -16.62 8.03 3.58
C ALA A 182 -17.33 8.39 2.26
N ALA A 183 -17.04 9.56 1.72
CA ALA A 183 -17.63 10.01 0.44
C ALA A 183 -17.16 9.13 -0.73
N THR A 184 -15.90 8.66 -0.70
CA THR A 184 -15.37 7.75 -1.73
C THR A 184 -16.07 6.39 -1.69
N VAL A 185 -16.30 5.82 -0.51
CA VAL A 185 -17.03 4.54 -0.34
C VAL A 185 -18.46 4.67 -0.84
N GLU A 186 -19.16 5.76 -0.50
CA GLU A 186 -20.50 6.02 -1.00
C GLU A 186 -20.53 6.09 -2.53
N LYS A 187 -19.60 6.85 -3.12
CA LYS A 187 -19.50 7.00 -4.57
C LYS A 187 -19.16 5.69 -5.28
N ALA A 188 -18.21 4.91 -4.72
CA ALA A 188 -17.86 3.59 -5.26
C ALA A 188 -19.06 2.63 -5.22
N THR A 189 -19.88 2.67 -4.17
CA THR A 189 -21.14 1.89 -4.10
C THR A 189 -22.10 2.28 -5.22
N GLN A 190 -22.29 3.57 -5.48
CA GLN A 190 -23.16 4.03 -6.58
C GLN A 190 -22.64 3.58 -7.95
N ILE A 191 -21.32 3.61 -8.16
CA ILE A 191 -20.68 3.14 -9.39
C ILE A 191 -20.92 1.64 -9.56
N GLU A 192 -20.71 0.85 -8.51
CA GLU A 192 -20.93 -0.61 -8.52
C GLU A 192 -22.38 -0.97 -8.93
N GLU A 193 -23.38 -0.30 -8.35
CA GLU A 193 -24.80 -0.49 -8.69
C GLU A 193 -25.09 -0.17 -10.16
N GLN A 194 -24.53 0.94 -10.66
CA GLN A 194 -24.66 1.31 -12.07
C GLN A 194 -23.99 0.29 -13.00
N GLU A 195 -22.82 -0.22 -12.62
CA GLU A 195 -22.12 -1.24 -13.41
C GLU A 195 -22.86 -2.56 -13.45
N VAL A 196 -23.47 -3.01 -12.36
CA VAL A 196 -24.32 -4.20 -12.34
C VAL A 196 -25.44 -4.06 -13.37
N THR A 197 -26.12 -2.92 -13.39
CA THR A 197 -27.19 -2.62 -14.36
C THR A 197 -26.67 -2.64 -15.80
N LYS A 198 -25.52 -2.01 -16.07
CA LYS A 198 -24.89 -1.98 -17.41
C LYS A 198 -24.44 -3.36 -17.86
N ARG A 199 -23.87 -4.19 -16.98
CA ARG A 199 -23.44 -5.57 -17.30
C ARG A 199 -24.62 -6.41 -17.75
N VAL A 200 -25.76 -6.32 -17.06
CA VAL A 200 -26.99 -7.03 -17.46
C VAL A 200 -27.50 -6.56 -18.83
N ALA A 201 -27.44 -5.26 -19.10
CA ALA A 201 -27.85 -4.70 -20.38
C ALA A 201 -26.92 -5.14 -21.52
N ASN A 202 -25.59 -5.09 -21.30
CA ASN A 202 -24.58 -5.43 -22.32
C ASN A 202 -24.43 -6.94 -22.56
N ALA A 203 -24.87 -7.80 -21.63
CA ALA A 203 -24.86 -9.25 -21.81
C ALA A 203 -26.00 -9.77 -22.68
N LYS A 204 -26.96 -8.93 -23.12
CA LYS A 204 -28.03 -9.33 -24.03
C LYS A 204 -27.46 -9.53 -25.43
N PRO A 205 -27.74 -10.69 -26.09
CA PRO A 205 -27.29 -10.91 -27.47
C PRO A 205 -27.88 -9.84 -28.40
N ILE A 206 -27.06 -9.36 -29.32
CA ILE A 206 -27.50 -8.51 -30.41
C ILE A 206 -28.41 -9.37 -31.29
N ARG A 207 -29.68 -8.98 -31.44
CA ARG A 207 -30.68 -9.66 -32.31
C ARG A 207 -30.42 -9.29 -33.74
#